data_d3a1e4b1c4d50dff3c1167749591ba2a
#
_entry.id   d3a1e4b1c4d50dff3c1167749591ba2a
#
_cell.length_a   1.000
_cell.length_b   1.000
_cell.length_c   1.000
_cell.angle_alpha   90.00
_cell.angle_beta   90.00
_cell.angle_gamma   90.00
#
_symmetry.space_group_name_H-M   'P 1'
#
loop_
_entity.id
_entity.type
_entity.pdbx_description
1 polymer ?
#
loop_
_entity_poly.entity_id
_entity_poly.type
_entity_poly.pdbx_seq_one_letter_code
_entity_poly.pdbx_strand_id
1 'polypeptide(L)'
;MDMSTSCVVCGTKSQDYAIECYCCGNFYCSDKCKVQDHLKKIFHHHSWMEYRNIYTDIMNIDPSIRFVTIFDVNGKIRYSDHRQGIQNLLTPEESKKSLKLALDAWKTRGELAPKIGKGKYVLAEYENIKRITMPFGDSHLLYVTTNVEAHHSKIISGIANIARQKEDY
;
A
#
# COMPACT_ATOMS: atom_id res chain seq x y z
N MET A 1 -12.20 -16.63 24.01
CA MET A 1 -13.21 -16.36 22.97
C MET A 1 -12.52 -16.55 21.62
N ASP A 2 -12.90 -17.61 20.94
CA ASP A 2 -12.23 -18.05 19.70
C ASP A 2 -12.68 -17.14 18.55
N MET A 3 -11.86 -16.14 18.19
CA MET A 3 -12.11 -15.31 17.02
C MET A 3 -11.62 -16.04 15.77
N SER A 4 -12.33 -17.13 15.41
CA SER A 4 -12.07 -17.79 14.13
C SER A 4 -12.61 -16.91 13.02
N THR A 5 -11.72 -16.25 12.28
CA THR A 5 -12.07 -15.52 11.09
C THR A 5 -12.35 -16.49 9.95
N SER A 6 -13.53 -16.39 9.34
CA SER A 6 -13.92 -17.23 8.20
C SER A 6 -13.80 -16.45 6.89
N CYS A 7 -13.35 -17.15 5.85
CA CYS A 7 -13.32 -16.59 4.49
C CYS A 7 -14.73 -16.27 4.00
N VAL A 8 -14.96 -15.03 3.59
CA VAL A 8 -16.28 -14.56 3.10
C VAL A 8 -16.72 -15.22 1.78
N VAL A 9 -15.82 -15.87 1.07
CA VAL A 9 -16.10 -16.52 -0.23
C VAL A 9 -16.45 -18.00 -0.08
N CYS A 10 -15.62 -18.75 0.66
CA CYS A 10 -15.75 -20.21 0.75
C CYS A 10 -16.06 -20.72 2.17
N GLY A 11 -16.13 -19.85 3.16
CA GLY A 11 -16.44 -20.20 4.55
C GLY A 11 -15.32 -20.92 5.30
N THR A 12 -14.17 -21.18 4.68
CA THR A 12 -13.03 -21.83 5.33
C THR A 12 -12.58 -21.02 6.53
N LYS A 13 -12.53 -21.65 7.69
CA LYS A 13 -11.98 -21.06 8.91
C LYS A 13 -10.46 -21.21 8.88
N SER A 14 -9.73 -20.11 9.07
CA SER A 14 -8.29 -20.13 9.20
C SER A 14 -7.87 -19.37 10.45
N GLN A 15 -7.06 -20.01 11.28
CA GLN A 15 -6.46 -19.35 12.43
C GLN A 15 -5.11 -18.71 12.07
N ASP A 16 -4.43 -19.19 11.02
CA ASP A 16 -3.03 -18.83 10.75
C ASP A 16 -2.78 -18.05 9.46
N TYR A 17 -3.73 -18.00 8.51
CA TYR A 17 -3.51 -17.46 7.16
C TYR A 17 -4.67 -16.63 6.61
N ALA A 18 -5.42 -15.93 7.45
CA ALA A 18 -6.48 -15.07 6.97
C ALA A 18 -5.92 -13.78 6.37
N ILE A 19 -6.16 -13.56 5.07
CA ILE A 19 -5.82 -12.31 4.39
C ILE A 19 -6.94 -11.32 4.66
N GLU A 20 -6.71 -10.35 5.54
CA GLU A 20 -7.62 -9.21 5.72
C GLU A 20 -7.51 -8.27 4.51
N CYS A 21 -8.63 -7.96 3.87
CA CYS A 21 -8.67 -6.97 2.81
C CYS A 21 -8.78 -5.57 3.39
N TYR A 22 -7.74 -4.79 3.25
CA TYR A 22 -7.69 -3.41 3.75
C TYR A 22 -8.72 -2.46 3.09
N CYS A 23 -9.23 -2.80 1.89
CA CYS A 23 -10.21 -1.96 1.21
C CYS A 23 -11.66 -2.19 1.68
N CYS A 24 -12.00 -3.41 2.16
CA CYS A 24 -13.36 -3.77 2.58
C CYS A 24 -13.44 -4.41 3.97
N GLY A 25 -12.30 -4.66 4.64
CA GLY A 25 -12.23 -5.31 5.96
C GLY A 25 -12.61 -6.80 5.97
N ASN A 26 -12.86 -7.41 4.82
CA ASN A 26 -13.22 -8.81 4.72
C ASN A 26 -12.00 -9.72 4.84
N PHE A 27 -12.22 -10.92 5.37
CA PHE A 27 -11.21 -11.97 5.49
C PHE A 27 -11.32 -13.02 4.39
N TYR A 28 -10.18 -13.43 3.84
CA TYR A 28 -10.07 -14.42 2.77
C TYR A 28 -9.03 -15.47 3.14
N CYS A 29 -9.28 -16.74 2.80
CA CYS A 29 -8.33 -17.83 3.03
C CYS A 29 -7.18 -17.86 1.99
N SER A 30 -7.30 -17.12 0.88
CA SER A 30 -6.32 -17.06 -0.18
C SER A 30 -6.55 -15.84 -1.08
N ASP A 31 -5.51 -15.45 -1.83
CA ASP A 31 -5.62 -14.41 -2.87
C ASP A 31 -6.65 -14.76 -3.93
N LYS A 32 -6.81 -16.05 -4.25
CA LYS A 32 -7.85 -16.51 -5.18
C LYS A 32 -9.24 -16.15 -4.71
N CYS A 33 -9.56 -16.37 -3.44
CA CYS A 33 -10.85 -16.00 -2.85
C CYS A 33 -11.03 -14.49 -2.80
N LYS A 34 -9.99 -13.74 -2.44
CA LYS A 34 -10.00 -12.28 -2.45
C LYS A 34 -10.31 -11.73 -3.84
N VAL A 35 -9.59 -12.21 -4.86
CA VAL A 35 -9.84 -11.84 -6.27
C VAL A 35 -11.25 -12.19 -6.69
N GLN A 36 -11.73 -13.39 -6.37
CA GLN A 36 -13.07 -13.85 -6.75
C GLN A 36 -14.19 -13.01 -6.15
N ASP A 37 -14.07 -12.56 -4.90
CA ASP A 37 -15.06 -11.68 -4.27
C ASP A 37 -15.06 -10.28 -4.92
N HIS A 38 -13.88 -9.73 -5.18
CA HIS A 38 -13.72 -8.42 -5.80
C HIS A 38 -14.21 -8.41 -7.26
N LEU A 39 -14.06 -9.52 -8.00
CA LEU A 39 -14.61 -9.68 -9.35
C LEU A 39 -16.15 -9.67 -9.38
N LYS A 40 -16.81 -10.07 -8.32
CA LYS A 40 -18.30 -10.09 -8.23
C LYS A 40 -18.89 -8.71 -7.92
N LYS A 41 -18.11 -7.80 -7.35
CA LYS A 41 -18.54 -6.46 -6.93
C LYS A 41 -18.16 -5.42 -7.99
N ILE A 42 -18.94 -5.29 -9.06
CA ILE A 42 -18.64 -4.51 -10.28
C ILE A 42 -18.13 -3.08 -10.00
N PHE A 43 -18.63 -2.38 -8.99
CA PHE A 43 -18.17 -1.01 -8.63
C PHE A 43 -16.86 -0.99 -7.83
N HIS A 44 -16.56 -2.03 -7.04
CA HIS A 44 -15.28 -2.19 -6.35
C HIS A 44 -14.19 -2.71 -7.29
N HIS A 45 -14.58 -3.40 -8.35
CA HIS A 45 -13.70 -4.11 -9.25
C HIS A 45 -12.76 -3.17 -10.03
N HIS A 46 -13.30 -2.10 -10.63
CA HIS A 46 -12.49 -1.19 -11.48
C HIS A 46 -11.40 -0.50 -10.66
N SER A 47 -11.75 0.12 -9.54
CA SER A 47 -10.74 0.79 -8.71
C SER A 47 -9.78 -0.17 -8.03
N TRP A 48 -10.22 -1.37 -7.60
CA TRP A 48 -9.34 -2.36 -7.00
C TRP A 48 -8.33 -2.92 -8.02
N MET A 49 -8.76 -3.23 -9.24
CA MET A 49 -7.88 -3.70 -10.31
C MET A 49 -6.86 -2.64 -10.72
N GLU A 50 -7.28 -1.38 -10.74
CA GLU A 50 -6.39 -0.27 -11.03
C GLU A 50 -5.30 -0.14 -9.95
N TYR A 51 -5.66 -0.14 -8.66
CA TYR A 51 -4.69 -0.09 -7.57
C TYR A 51 -3.79 -1.33 -7.52
N ARG A 52 -4.31 -2.50 -7.83
CA ARG A 52 -3.52 -3.72 -7.95
C ARG A 52 -2.51 -3.64 -9.09
N ASN A 53 -2.88 -3.07 -10.23
CA ASN A 53 -1.95 -2.86 -11.34
C ASN A 53 -0.85 -1.88 -10.95
N ILE A 54 -1.20 -0.76 -10.31
CA ILE A 54 -0.22 0.19 -9.76
C ILE A 54 0.74 -0.50 -8.78
N TYR A 55 0.21 -1.29 -7.86
CA TYR A 55 1.02 -2.10 -6.94
C TYR A 55 1.98 -3.01 -7.70
N THR A 56 1.49 -3.74 -8.69
CA THR A 56 2.28 -4.68 -9.49
C THR A 56 3.40 -3.94 -10.24
N ASP A 57 3.08 -2.81 -10.87
CA ASP A 57 4.04 -1.98 -11.58
C ASP A 57 5.14 -1.48 -10.64
N ILE A 58 4.78 -1.01 -9.43
CA ILE A 58 5.73 -0.58 -8.40
C ILE A 58 6.61 -1.75 -7.94
N MET A 59 6.02 -2.91 -7.66
CA MET A 59 6.77 -4.08 -7.22
C MET A 59 7.78 -4.57 -8.26
N ASN A 60 7.51 -4.33 -9.54
CA ASN A 60 8.40 -4.70 -10.65
C ASN A 60 9.57 -3.73 -10.87
N ILE A 61 9.56 -2.54 -10.23
CA ILE A 61 10.69 -1.59 -10.32
C ILE A 61 11.98 -2.20 -9.76
N ASP A 62 11.86 -2.86 -8.60
CA ASP A 62 13.03 -3.40 -7.91
C ASP A 62 12.65 -4.57 -6.97
N PRO A 63 13.40 -5.67 -6.98
CA PRO A 63 13.14 -6.82 -6.11
C PRO A 63 13.31 -6.52 -4.61
N SER A 64 13.99 -5.44 -4.26
CA SER A 64 14.17 -5.00 -2.87
C SER A 64 12.92 -4.38 -2.25
N ILE A 65 11.89 -4.07 -3.05
CA ILE A 65 10.60 -3.55 -2.55
C ILE A 65 9.89 -4.69 -1.83
N ARG A 66 9.53 -4.45 -0.57
CA ARG A 66 8.93 -5.42 0.35
C ARG A 66 7.43 -5.29 0.46
N PHE A 67 6.95 -4.05 0.56
CA PHE A 67 5.58 -3.72 0.89
C PHE A 67 5.17 -2.40 0.25
N VAL A 68 3.95 -2.34 -0.28
CA VAL A 68 3.37 -1.13 -0.87
C VAL A 68 1.97 -0.94 -0.34
N THR A 69 1.68 0.25 0.16
CA THR A 69 0.33 0.69 0.50
C THR A 69 -0.03 1.93 -0.29
N ILE A 70 -1.21 1.92 -0.88
CA ILE A 70 -1.83 3.06 -1.56
C ILE A 70 -2.99 3.52 -0.69
N PHE A 71 -2.99 4.75 -0.25
CA PHE A 71 -4.07 5.33 0.55
C PHE A 71 -4.44 6.73 0.07
N ASP A 72 -5.69 7.12 0.27
CA ASP A 72 -6.15 8.45 -0.13
C ASP A 72 -5.78 9.52 0.92
N VAL A 73 -5.99 10.78 0.56
CA VAL A 73 -5.70 11.93 1.44
C VAL A 73 -6.50 11.94 2.75
N ASN A 74 -7.55 11.13 2.85
CA ASN A 74 -8.33 10.93 4.08
C ASN A 74 -7.80 9.78 4.94
N GLY A 75 -6.78 9.05 4.45
CA GLY A 75 -6.17 7.92 5.13
C GLY A 75 -6.87 6.59 4.89
N LYS A 76 -7.85 6.52 3.97
CA LYS A 76 -8.47 5.26 3.58
C LYS A 76 -7.51 4.46 2.70
N ILE A 77 -7.17 3.25 3.14
CA ILE A 77 -6.34 2.33 2.36
C ILE A 77 -7.15 1.86 1.14
N ARG A 78 -6.59 2.05 -0.05
CA ARG A 78 -7.15 1.63 -1.34
C ARG A 78 -6.60 0.29 -1.78
N TYR A 79 -5.32 0.06 -1.54
CA TYR A 79 -4.65 -1.22 -1.76
C TYR A 79 -3.44 -1.33 -0.84
N SER A 80 -3.18 -2.53 -0.34
CA SER A 80 -2.01 -2.80 0.48
C SER A 80 -1.64 -4.27 0.33
N ASP A 81 -0.38 -4.54 -0.01
CA ASP A 81 0.12 -5.90 -0.07
C ASP A 81 1.65 -5.92 0.06
N HIS A 82 2.19 -7.10 0.29
CA HIS A 82 3.63 -7.34 0.43
C HIS A 82 4.13 -8.35 -0.60
N ARG A 83 5.42 -8.35 -0.83
CA ARG A 83 6.05 -9.33 -1.72
C ARG A 83 5.91 -10.73 -1.13
N GLN A 84 5.59 -11.68 -1.99
CA GLN A 84 5.48 -13.09 -1.58
C GLN A 84 6.74 -13.56 -0.85
N GLY A 85 6.56 -14.26 0.27
CA GLY A 85 7.65 -14.77 1.10
C GLY A 85 8.29 -13.75 2.04
N ILE A 86 7.84 -12.48 2.03
CA ILE A 86 8.31 -11.44 2.94
C ILE A 86 7.39 -11.36 4.15
N GLN A 87 7.95 -11.42 5.35
CA GLN A 87 7.22 -11.15 6.59
C GLN A 87 7.23 -9.66 6.91
N ASN A 88 6.09 -9.16 7.38
CA ASN A 88 6.00 -7.81 7.92
C ASN A 88 6.79 -7.72 9.24
N LEU A 89 7.54 -6.64 9.41
CA LEU A 89 8.28 -6.38 10.64
C LEU A 89 7.40 -5.74 11.73
N LEU A 90 6.29 -5.14 11.32
CA LEU A 90 5.33 -4.47 12.19
C LEU A 90 4.05 -5.28 12.30
N THR A 91 3.43 -5.25 13.47
CA THR A 91 2.07 -5.74 13.65
C THR A 91 1.07 -4.90 12.84
N PRO A 92 -0.16 -5.38 12.61
CA PRO A 92 -1.20 -4.59 11.95
C PRO A 92 -1.48 -3.24 12.63
N GLU A 93 -1.48 -3.20 13.98
CA GLU A 93 -1.69 -1.99 14.78
C GLU A 93 -0.53 -1.01 14.62
N GLU A 94 0.71 -1.48 14.68
CA GLU A 94 1.90 -0.67 14.46
C GLU A 94 1.94 -0.14 13.02
N SER A 95 1.55 -0.94 12.04
CA SER A 95 1.44 -0.54 10.65
C SER A 95 0.41 0.58 10.47
N LYS A 96 -0.78 0.47 11.07
CA LYS A 96 -1.82 1.53 11.07
C LYS A 96 -1.31 2.82 11.70
N LYS A 97 -0.62 2.72 12.85
CA LYS A 97 0.00 3.88 13.51
C LYS A 97 1.05 4.55 12.63
N SER A 98 1.88 3.76 11.98
CA SER A 98 2.93 4.25 11.08
C SER A 98 2.37 4.94 9.84
N LEU A 99 1.32 4.39 9.23
CA LEU A 99 0.60 5.01 8.11
C LEU A 99 -0.04 6.34 8.52
N LYS A 100 -0.67 6.38 9.71
CA LYS A 100 -1.27 7.63 10.23
C LYS A 100 -0.21 8.71 10.41
N LEU A 101 0.94 8.40 11.00
CA LEU A 101 2.05 9.35 11.14
C LEU A 101 2.53 9.88 9.80
N ALA A 102 2.63 9.02 8.78
CA ALA A 102 3.01 9.45 7.43
C ALA A 102 1.97 10.43 6.85
N LEU A 103 0.69 10.12 6.97
CA LEU A 103 -0.39 10.98 6.49
C LEU A 103 -0.40 12.35 7.18
N ASP A 104 -0.30 12.38 8.51
CA ASP A 104 -0.30 13.62 9.29
C ASP A 104 0.93 14.49 8.92
N ALA A 105 2.09 13.86 8.73
CA ALA A 105 3.28 14.55 8.26
C ALA A 105 3.13 15.12 6.83
N TRP A 106 2.41 14.45 5.94
CA TRP A 106 2.12 14.97 4.60
C TRP A 106 1.12 16.13 4.62
N LYS A 107 0.12 16.13 5.49
CA LYS A 107 -0.79 17.26 5.69
C LYS A 107 -0.03 18.52 6.12
N THR A 108 0.85 18.39 7.11
CA THR A 108 1.71 19.49 7.57
C THR A 108 2.62 20.02 6.45
N ARG A 109 3.19 19.13 5.62
CA ARG A 109 4.00 19.55 4.45
C ARG A 109 3.16 20.30 3.41
N GLY A 110 1.89 19.93 3.24
CA GLY A 110 0.94 20.64 2.38
C GLY A 110 0.72 22.09 2.83
N GLU A 111 0.64 22.34 4.13
CA GLU A 111 0.50 23.70 4.70
C GLU A 111 1.72 24.57 4.42
N LEU A 112 2.90 23.98 4.34
CA LEU A 112 4.16 24.68 4.05
C LEU A 112 4.42 24.87 2.55
N ALA A 113 3.71 24.13 1.69
CA ALA A 113 3.92 24.12 0.25
C ALA A 113 3.87 25.50 -0.43
N PRO A 114 3.01 26.46 -0.01
CA PRO A 114 3.03 27.82 -0.60
C PRO A 114 4.36 28.57 -0.45
N LYS A 115 5.17 28.21 0.55
CA LYS A 115 6.46 28.86 0.82
C LYS A 115 7.66 28.12 0.23
N ILE A 116 7.66 26.79 0.30
CA ILE A 116 8.83 25.96 -0.04
C ILE A 116 8.60 25.02 -1.23
N GLY A 117 7.40 25.05 -1.81
CA GLY A 117 7.00 24.14 -2.90
C GLY A 117 6.38 22.83 -2.41
N LYS A 118 5.70 22.12 -3.31
CA LYS A 118 5.09 20.82 -3.02
C LYS A 118 6.14 19.78 -2.66
N GLY A 119 5.88 18.99 -1.61
CA GLY A 119 6.72 17.84 -1.26
C GLY A 119 6.73 16.81 -2.38
N LYS A 120 7.88 16.26 -2.71
CA LYS A 120 8.03 15.23 -3.75
C LYS A 120 8.07 13.83 -3.15
N TYR A 121 8.86 13.62 -2.12
CA TYR A 121 8.95 12.35 -1.37
C TYR A 121 9.59 12.58 0.00
N VAL A 122 9.43 11.60 0.88
CA VAL A 122 10.16 11.48 2.14
C VAL A 122 10.77 10.11 2.21
N LEU A 123 12.07 10.06 2.49
CA LEU A 123 12.80 8.84 2.78
C LEU A 123 13.11 8.80 4.27
N ALA A 124 12.73 7.73 4.93
CA ALA A 124 13.18 7.38 6.27
C ALA A 124 14.00 6.10 6.19
N GLU A 125 15.24 6.16 6.65
CA GLU A 125 16.13 5.01 6.70
C GLU A 125 16.22 4.50 8.14
N TYR A 126 16.00 3.20 8.31
CA TYR A 126 16.10 2.46 9.55
C TYR A 126 17.19 1.39 9.42
N GLU A 127 17.58 0.76 10.50
CA GLU A 127 18.59 -0.31 10.48
C GLU A 127 18.19 -1.49 9.58
N ASN A 128 16.91 -1.83 9.51
CA ASN A 128 16.42 -3.02 8.83
C ASN A 128 15.66 -2.75 7.53
N ILE A 129 15.17 -1.54 7.31
CA ILE A 129 14.39 -1.16 6.13
C ILE A 129 14.61 0.31 5.77
N LYS A 130 14.29 0.65 4.51
CA LYS A 130 14.00 2.02 4.09
C LYS A 130 12.50 2.17 3.88
N ARG A 131 11.99 3.35 4.15
CA ARG A 131 10.60 3.73 3.95
C ARG A 131 10.53 4.96 3.06
N ILE A 132 9.77 4.86 1.99
CA ILE A 132 9.52 5.96 1.06
C ILE A 132 8.03 6.29 1.17
N THR A 133 7.71 7.57 1.38
CA THR A 133 6.36 8.09 1.25
C THR A 133 6.36 9.20 0.22
N MET A 134 5.40 9.17 -0.71
CA MET A 134 5.32 10.17 -1.78
C MET A 134 3.89 10.31 -2.30
N PRO A 135 3.52 11.49 -2.82
CA PRO A 135 2.26 11.68 -3.51
C PRO A 135 2.17 10.78 -4.76
N PHE A 136 0.95 10.35 -5.07
CA PHE A 136 0.63 9.61 -6.28
C PHE A 136 -0.65 10.20 -6.87
N GLY A 137 -0.49 11.02 -7.92
CA GLY A 137 -1.52 11.93 -8.37
C GLY A 137 -1.90 12.96 -7.29
N ASP A 138 -3.04 13.59 -7.45
CA ASP A 138 -3.49 14.67 -6.54
C ASP A 138 -4.20 14.17 -5.28
N SER A 139 -4.63 12.90 -5.27
CA SER A 139 -5.56 12.38 -4.26
C SER A 139 -5.05 11.19 -3.45
N HIS A 140 -3.84 10.69 -3.75
CA HIS A 140 -3.29 9.50 -3.10
C HIS A 140 -1.89 9.73 -2.57
N LEU A 141 -1.53 8.88 -1.61
CA LEU A 141 -0.18 8.74 -1.08
C LEU A 141 0.26 7.28 -1.19
N LEU A 142 1.51 7.10 -1.55
CA LEU A 142 2.19 5.81 -1.51
C LEU A 142 3.05 5.72 -0.25
N TYR A 143 3.03 4.54 0.34
CA TYR A 143 3.90 4.13 1.42
C TYR A 143 4.58 2.83 1.00
N VAL A 144 5.88 2.92 0.76
CA VAL A 144 6.69 1.83 0.22
C VAL A 144 7.80 1.50 1.20
N THR A 145 7.97 0.22 1.53
CA THR A 145 9.13 -0.25 2.30
C THR A 145 10.04 -1.12 1.43
N THR A 146 11.32 -0.99 1.65
CA THR A 146 12.35 -1.73 0.91
C THR A 146 13.37 -2.34 1.87
N ASN A 147 14.19 -3.24 1.37
CA ASN A 147 15.40 -3.64 2.07
C ASN A 147 16.35 -2.45 2.23
N VAL A 148 17.25 -2.53 3.19
CA VAL A 148 18.17 -1.42 3.52
C VAL A 148 19.18 -1.16 2.38
N GLU A 149 19.56 -2.17 1.61
CA GLU A 149 20.49 -2.05 0.47
C GLU A 149 19.86 -1.46 -0.78
N ALA A 150 18.54 -1.22 -0.77
CA ALA A 150 17.80 -0.73 -1.93
C ALA A 150 18.34 0.61 -2.46
N HIS A 151 18.44 0.71 -3.77
CA HIS A 151 18.72 1.98 -4.45
C HIS A 151 17.46 2.85 -4.50
N HIS A 152 17.17 3.56 -3.41
CA HIS A 152 15.94 4.34 -3.23
C HIS A 152 15.71 5.37 -4.34
N SER A 153 16.76 5.97 -4.89
CA SER A 153 16.64 6.94 -6.00
C SER A 153 16.07 6.32 -7.27
N LYS A 154 16.46 5.09 -7.60
CA LYS A 154 15.91 4.32 -8.73
C LYS A 154 14.43 4.03 -8.50
N ILE A 155 14.07 3.61 -7.29
CA ILE A 155 12.69 3.29 -6.92
C ILE A 155 11.81 4.54 -6.99
N ILE A 156 12.25 5.66 -6.40
CA ILE A 156 11.54 6.95 -6.42
C ILE A 156 11.31 7.41 -7.87
N SER A 157 12.34 7.35 -8.72
CA SER A 157 12.24 7.73 -10.13
C SER A 157 11.28 6.81 -10.90
N GLY A 158 11.32 5.50 -10.63
CA GLY A 158 10.41 4.52 -11.22
C GLY A 158 8.95 4.79 -10.85
N ILE A 159 8.67 5.05 -9.57
CA ILE A 159 7.32 5.41 -9.10
C ILE A 159 6.85 6.72 -9.74
N ALA A 160 7.70 7.74 -9.82
CA ALA A 160 7.35 9.01 -10.44
C ALA A 160 7.03 8.86 -11.94
N ASN A 161 7.68 7.93 -12.65
CA ASN A 161 7.35 7.60 -14.03
C ASN A 161 5.97 6.93 -14.16
N ILE A 162 5.66 5.97 -13.28
CA ILE A 162 4.35 5.32 -13.25
C ILE A 162 3.25 6.36 -12.97
N ALA A 163 3.45 7.26 -12.01
CA ALA A 163 2.49 8.31 -11.67
C ALA A 163 2.18 9.20 -12.89
N ARG A 164 3.21 9.67 -13.59
CA ARG A 164 3.04 10.51 -14.81
C ARG A 164 2.24 9.80 -15.90
N GLN A 165 2.50 8.52 -16.15
CA GLN A 165 1.76 7.73 -17.15
C GLN A 165 0.29 7.56 -16.81
N LYS A 166 -0.09 7.69 -15.53
CA LYS A 166 -1.48 7.57 -15.07
C LYS A 166 -2.24 8.91 -15.05
N GLU A 167 -1.53 10.04 -15.07
CA GLU A 167 -2.13 11.38 -15.19
C GLU A 167 -2.54 11.71 -16.65
N ASP A 168 -1.98 11.00 -17.63
CA ASP A 168 -2.26 11.18 -19.06
C ASP A 168 -3.49 10.37 -19.55
N TYR A 169 -4.26 9.71 -18.64
CA TYR A 169 -5.48 8.97 -18.88
C TYR A 169 -6.65 9.54 -18.05
#